data_c019efa5d55588a869db3c67dbbab01f
#
_entry.id   c019efa5d55588a869db3c67dbbab01f
#
_cell.length_a   1.000
_cell.length_b   1.000
_cell.length_c   1.000
_cell.angle_alpha   90.00
_cell.angle_beta   90.00
_cell.angle_gamma   90.00
#
_symmetry.space_group_name_H-M   'P 1'
#
loop_
_entity.id
_entity.type
_entity.pdbx_description
1 polymer ?
#
loop_
_entity_poly.entity_id
_entity_poly.type
_entity_poly.pdbx_seq_one_letter_code
_entity_poly.pdbx_strand_id
1 'polypeptide(L)'
;MRKQIEEEPTTISMHPCVFAGTLAAVEFLVDKYGTQILSEKDENGHTAAHWACLGGHFSVVQYMVNKGVSVNIPSSSHIGAYPIHWACVEGHVSIVDLLLRTGVPMDICDINGCTPLITACQHGNSHLVCYLLGRGANKSICDRNGDTALHWAAYKGFPDLMRLLIYSGFDPRLKDNFGYTALHLACLSGNLVAVEDLCEKDKIELDTKDKQNRTPAQLAKEQGHNDIVEYLKQEIRKRKFIFLNFNIWHLIFGTNGHSKGPLFFLLGTLFFWGYPIYILRCIPLTWNTYTNIHFVFLITNGIMWLSLITAHNLDPGYLALDTEDYHRTISELAKFDKFQQNKLPMPQLCHTCRTVRPLRAKHCRICNRCVRHFDHHCPYIYNCVGLNNRIWFLVFSLTIALNCTVTVFFAAACIWEDGWQYAYIIGLLEAIVFCGVGWVLSGSTVLYAAYNLTMNEAFNYHRYRYLKDSDGHYHNPFNRGFLENIKEFFHCTRVWDVHDVIKVEETV
;
A
#
# COMPACT_ATOMS: atom_id res chain seq x y z
N MET A 1 8.29 -16.60 -40.06
CA MET A 1 7.02 -17.18 -39.61
C MET A 1 6.18 -17.83 -40.73
N ARG A 2 6.12 -17.32 -41.99
CA ARG A 2 5.43 -18.02 -43.09
C ARG A 2 6.04 -19.35 -43.55
N LYS A 3 7.33 -19.61 -43.31
CA LYS A 3 8.03 -20.85 -43.73
C LYS A 3 7.95 -22.04 -42.73
N GLN A 4 7.43 -21.84 -41.52
CA GLN A 4 7.26 -22.91 -40.51
C GLN A 4 5.87 -23.58 -40.52
N ILE A 5 4.97 -23.14 -41.43
CA ILE A 5 3.57 -23.63 -41.52
C ILE A 5 3.41 -24.71 -42.61
N GLU A 6 4.45 -24.99 -43.42
CA GLU A 6 4.37 -25.90 -44.56
C GLU A 6 4.79 -27.38 -44.29
N GLU A 7 5.28 -27.68 -43.06
CA GLU A 7 5.48 -29.08 -42.68
C GLU A 7 4.19 -29.58 -42.01
N GLU A 8 3.59 -30.62 -42.58
CA GLU A 8 2.44 -31.32 -41.99
C GLU A 8 2.80 -31.85 -40.58
N PRO A 9 2.36 -31.19 -39.50
CA PRO A 9 2.51 -31.77 -38.20
C PRO A 9 1.30 -32.63 -37.91
N THR A 10 1.53 -33.83 -37.50
CA THR A 10 0.53 -34.84 -37.13
C THR A 10 -0.35 -34.41 -35.94
N THR A 11 -0.12 -33.25 -35.33
CA THR A 11 -0.99 -32.54 -34.38
C THR A 11 -0.71 -31.05 -34.44
N ILE A 12 -1.53 -30.31 -35.18
CA ILE A 12 -1.48 -28.85 -35.17
C ILE A 12 -2.10 -28.36 -33.86
N SER A 13 -1.25 -27.93 -32.92
CA SER A 13 -1.73 -27.30 -31.70
C SER A 13 -2.05 -25.83 -31.97
N MET A 14 -3.33 -25.44 -31.83
CA MET A 14 -3.77 -24.06 -31.94
C MET A 14 -3.30 -23.22 -30.73
N HIS A 15 -2.97 -23.85 -29.62
CA HIS A 15 -2.70 -23.21 -28.34
C HIS A 15 -1.57 -22.16 -28.37
N PRO A 16 -0.42 -22.36 -29.08
CA PRO A 16 0.61 -21.33 -29.15
C PRO A 16 0.17 -20.04 -29.83
N CYS A 17 -0.66 -20.14 -30.89
CA CYS A 17 -1.17 -18.96 -31.61
C CYS A 17 -2.19 -18.19 -30.77
N VAL A 18 -3.01 -18.90 -30.01
CA VAL A 18 -4.01 -18.32 -29.09
C VAL A 18 -3.31 -17.69 -27.89
N PHE A 19 -2.32 -18.37 -27.33
CA PHE A 19 -1.52 -17.82 -26.22
C PHE A 19 -0.74 -16.56 -26.63
N ALA A 20 -0.28 -16.49 -27.88
CA ALA A 20 0.35 -15.28 -28.43
C ALA A 20 -0.66 -14.16 -28.79
N GLY A 21 -1.97 -14.40 -28.71
CA GLY A 21 -3.01 -13.42 -28.97
C GLY A 21 -3.15 -12.95 -30.43
N THR A 22 -2.61 -13.69 -31.37
CA THR A 22 -2.61 -13.33 -32.80
C THR A 22 -3.94 -13.73 -33.46
N LEU A 23 -4.93 -12.83 -33.44
CA LEU A 23 -6.27 -13.08 -34.03
C LEU A 23 -6.17 -13.56 -35.49
N ALA A 24 -5.34 -12.92 -36.32
CA ALA A 24 -5.18 -13.29 -37.73
C ALA A 24 -4.67 -14.73 -37.92
N ALA A 25 -3.80 -15.23 -37.01
CA ALA A 25 -3.35 -16.61 -37.05
C ALA A 25 -4.47 -17.58 -36.64
N VAL A 26 -5.28 -17.20 -35.65
CA VAL A 26 -6.45 -17.99 -35.23
C VAL A 26 -7.48 -18.06 -36.34
N GLU A 27 -7.79 -16.95 -37.01
CA GLU A 27 -8.69 -16.88 -38.15
C GLU A 27 -8.22 -17.77 -39.31
N PHE A 28 -6.93 -17.68 -39.66
CA PHE A 28 -6.34 -18.52 -40.71
C PHE A 28 -6.47 -20.02 -40.40
N LEU A 29 -6.22 -20.42 -39.14
CA LEU A 29 -6.35 -21.81 -38.73
C LEU A 29 -7.80 -22.30 -38.76
N VAL A 30 -8.74 -21.45 -38.32
CA VAL A 30 -10.18 -21.76 -38.37
C VAL A 30 -10.67 -21.89 -39.81
N ASP A 31 -10.24 -21.00 -40.69
CA ASP A 31 -10.62 -21.11 -42.15
C ASP A 31 -10.07 -22.35 -42.80
N LYS A 32 -8.87 -22.86 -42.38
CA LYS A 32 -8.25 -24.05 -42.93
C LYS A 32 -8.80 -25.36 -42.36
N TYR A 33 -9.07 -25.41 -41.04
CA TYR A 33 -9.42 -26.64 -40.33
C TYR A 33 -10.83 -26.66 -39.74
N GLY A 34 -11.57 -25.58 -39.87
CA GLY A 34 -12.91 -25.43 -39.30
C GLY A 34 -12.92 -25.01 -37.83
N THR A 35 -14.11 -24.64 -37.35
CA THR A 35 -14.30 -24.13 -35.96
C THR A 35 -14.08 -25.21 -34.90
N GLN A 36 -14.09 -26.48 -35.25
CA GLN A 36 -13.93 -27.59 -34.31
C GLN A 36 -12.58 -27.56 -33.58
N ILE A 37 -11.50 -27.10 -34.24
CA ILE A 37 -10.18 -26.95 -33.67
C ILE A 37 -10.13 -26.03 -32.42
N LEU A 38 -11.06 -25.09 -32.29
CA LEU A 38 -11.17 -24.21 -31.14
C LEU A 38 -11.69 -24.92 -29.87
N SER A 39 -12.38 -26.06 -30.05
CA SER A 39 -12.93 -26.87 -28.96
C SER A 39 -12.02 -28.05 -28.60
N GLU A 40 -11.00 -28.31 -29.38
CA GLU A 40 -10.03 -29.37 -29.10
C GLU A 40 -9.27 -29.05 -27.80
N LYS A 41 -8.97 -30.12 -27.06
CA LYS A 41 -8.22 -30.02 -25.79
C LYS A 41 -6.77 -30.36 -26.05
N ASP A 42 -5.87 -29.62 -25.41
CA ASP A 42 -4.44 -29.94 -25.39
C ASP A 42 -4.12 -31.20 -24.53
N GLU A 43 -2.85 -31.57 -24.45
CA GLU A 43 -2.38 -32.70 -23.66
C GLU A 43 -2.75 -32.60 -22.18
N ASN A 44 -2.94 -31.37 -21.67
CA ASN A 44 -3.34 -31.08 -20.29
C ASN A 44 -4.87 -30.96 -20.14
N GLY A 45 -5.61 -31.12 -21.23
CA GLY A 45 -7.07 -31.02 -21.23
C GLY A 45 -7.65 -29.60 -21.27
N HIS A 46 -6.86 -28.59 -21.67
CA HIS A 46 -7.30 -27.21 -21.82
C HIS A 46 -7.71 -26.91 -23.26
N THR A 47 -8.69 -26.08 -23.45
CA THR A 47 -9.14 -25.59 -24.77
C THR A 47 -8.46 -24.27 -25.13
N ALA A 48 -8.57 -23.86 -26.39
CA ALA A 48 -8.11 -22.54 -26.84
C ALA A 48 -8.70 -21.40 -26.00
N ALA A 49 -9.96 -21.53 -25.54
CA ALA A 49 -10.60 -20.54 -24.67
C ALA A 49 -9.89 -20.35 -23.33
N HIS A 50 -9.32 -21.40 -22.73
CA HIS A 50 -8.54 -21.26 -21.49
C HIS A 50 -7.31 -20.39 -21.72
N TRP A 51 -6.54 -20.67 -22.76
CA TRP A 51 -5.32 -19.92 -23.09
C TRP A 51 -5.58 -18.48 -23.48
N ALA A 52 -6.65 -18.22 -24.26
CA ALA A 52 -7.07 -16.87 -24.60
C ALA A 52 -7.49 -16.06 -23.37
N CYS A 53 -8.19 -16.72 -22.42
CA CYS A 53 -8.62 -16.09 -21.16
C CYS A 53 -7.43 -15.79 -20.23
N LEU A 54 -6.44 -16.67 -20.14
CA LEU A 54 -5.23 -16.45 -19.36
C LEU A 54 -4.39 -15.31 -19.94
N GLY A 55 -4.19 -15.31 -21.27
CA GLY A 55 -3.40 -14.31 -21.96
C GLY A 55 -4.06 -12.93 -22.09
N GLY A 56 -5.32 -12.78 -21.68
CA GLY A 56 -6.03 -11.49 -21.78
C GLY A 56 -6.45 -11.10 -23.21
N HIS A 57 -6.55 -12.06 -24.13
CA HIS A 57 -6.75 -11.82 -25.55
C HIS A 57 -8.25 -11.64 -25.88
N PHE A 58 -8.80 -10.48 -25.51
CA PHE A 58 -10.21 -10.17 -25.67
C PHE A 58 -10.73 -10.40 -27.10
N SER A 59 -9.98 -9.95 -28.13
CA SER A 59 -10.38 -10.12 -29.53
C SER A 59 -10.52 -11.58 -29.96
N VAL A 60 -9.67 -12.45 -29.45
CA VAL A 60 -9.71 -13.90 -29.71
C VAL A 60 -10.91 -14.55 -29.04
N VAL A 61 -11.17 -14.21 -27.76
CA VAL A 61 -12.36 -14.71 -27.03
C VAL A 61 -13.64 -14.22 -27.69
N GLN A 62 -13.70 -12.94 -28.10
CA GLN A 62 -14.85 -12.37 -28.82
C GLN A 62 -15.08 -13.08 -30.17
N TYR A 63 -14.01 -13.41 -30.90
CA TYR A 63 -14.08 -14.16 -32.15
C TYR A 63 -14.67 -15.55 -31.91
N MET A 64 -14.22 -16.28 -30.87
CA MET A 64 -14.75 -17.59 -30.50
C MET A 64 -16.25 -17.53 -30.21
N VAL A 65 -16.66 -16.54 -29.41
CA VAL A 65 -18.07 -16.29 -29.07
C VAL A 65 -18.90 -16.02 -30.34
N ASN A 66 -18.39 -15.16 -31.24
CA ASN A 66 -19.09 -14.82 -32.49
C ASN A 66 -19.23 -16.03 -33.47
N LYS A 67 -18.28 -16.97 -33.41
CA LYS A 67 -18.33 -18.24 -34.17
C LYS A 67 -19.19 -19.31 -33.49
N GLY A 68 -19.81 -19.01 -32.33
CA GLY A 68 -20.66 -19.95 -31.59
C GLY A 68 -19.89 -21.08 -30.90
N VAL A 69 -18.59 -20.93 -30.69
CA VAL A 69 -17.76 -21.90 -29.95
C VAL A 69 -18.08 -21.81 -28.47
N SER A 70 -18.29 -22.95 -27.83
CA SER A 70 -18.54 -22.97 -26.38
C SER A 70 -17.29 -22.53 -25.60
N VAL A 71 -17.41 -21.42 -24.87
CA VAL A 71 -16.38 -20.85 -23.98
C VAL A 71 -16.56 -21.28 -22.52
N ASN A 72 -17.47 -22.23 -22.28
CA ASN A 72 -17.80 -22.72 -20.93
C ASN A 72 -17.53 -24.24 -20.80
N ILE A 73 -16.37 -24.68 -21.27
CA ILE A 73 -15.95 -26.08 -21.21
C ILE A 73 -14.91 -26.21 -20.07
N PRO A 74 -15.11 -27.11 -19.09
CA PRO A 74 -14.12 -27.32 -18.04
C PRO A 74 -12.86 -28.00 -18.60
N SER A 75 -11.73 -27.64 -18.03
CA SER A 75 -10.47 -28.36 -18.27
C SER A 75 -10.60 -29.82 -17.84
N SER A 76 -9.92 -30.72 -18.53
CA SER A 76 -9.84 -32.12 -18.10
C SER A 76 -8.73 -32.36 -17.06
N SER A 77 -8.04 -31.29 -16.61
CA SER A 77 -7.07 -31.35 -15.53
C SER A 77 -7.75 -31.71 -14.18
N HIS A 78 -6.96 -32.12 -13.20
CA HIS A 78 -7.42 -32.43 -11.85
C HIS A 78 -8.14 -31.26 -11.13
N ILE A 79 -7.99 -30.03 -11.62
CA ILE A 79 -8.65 -28.83 -11.09
C ILE A 79 -10.03 -28.61 -11.72
N GLY A 80 -10.22 -29.04 -12.98
CA GLY A 80 -11.49 -28.86 -13.71
C GLY A 80 -11.91 -27.42 -13.85
N ALA A 81 -10.94 -26.49 -13.92
CA ALA A 81 -11.19 -25.06 -14.00
C ALA A 81 -11.84 -24.71 -15.36
N TYR A 82 -12.71 -23.72 -15.36
CA TYR A 82 -13.33 -23.16 -16.56
C TYR A 82 -12.51 -21.97 -17.09
N PRO A 83 -12.64 -21.59 -18.37
CA PRO A 83 -11.94 -20.41 -18.92
C PRO A 83 -12.14 -19.13 -18.10
N ILE A 84 -13.31 -18.95 -17.48
CA ILE A 84 -13.57 -17.78 -16.60
C ILE A 84 -12.66 -17.75 -15.37
N HIS A 85 -12.31 -18.90 -14.79
CA HIS A 85 -11.35 -18.96 -13.68
C HIS A 85 -9.96 -18.49 -14.12
N TRP A 86 -9.53 -18.89 -15.32
CA TRP A 86 -8.25 -18.47 -15.90
C TRP A 86 -8.17 -16.97 -16.18
N ALA A 87 -9.30 -16.37 -16.64
CA ALA A 87 -9.42 -14.92 -16.74
C ALA A 87 -9.34 -14.23 -15.38
N CYS A 88 -9.81 -14.90 -14.31
CA CYS A 88 -9.73 -14.39 -12.94
C CYS A 88 -8.34 -14.47 -12.33
N VAL A 89 -7.47 -15.40 -12.76
CA VAL A 89 -6.07 -15.51 -12.32
C VAL A 89 -5.31 -14.23 -12.61
N GLU A 90 -5.41 -13.71 -13.84
CA GLU A 90 -4.70 -12.50 -14.27
C GLU A 90 -5.53 -11.21 -14.12
N GLY A 91 -6.81 -11.34 -13.74
CA GLY A 91 -7.67 -10.20 -13.46
C GLY A 91 -8.23 -9.50 -14.70
N HIS A 92 -8.46 -10.22 -15.79
CA HIS A 92 -8.97 -9.68 -17.06
C HIS A 92 -10.48 -9.40 -17.00
N VAL A 93 -10.86 -8.26 -16.39
CA VAL A 93 -12.27 -7.87 -16.17
C VAL A 93 -13.09 -7.86 -17.47
N SER A 94 -12.53 -7.38 -18.59
CA SER A 94 -13.19 -7.34 -19.89
C SER A 94 -13.61 -8.72 -20.42
N ILE A 95 -12.73 -9.71 -20.24
CA ILE A 95 -13.00 -11.09 -20.66
C ILE A 95 -14.05 -11.71 -19.74
N VAL A 96 -13.93 -11.50 -18.44
CA VAL A 96 -14.91 -12.00 -17.46
C VAL A 96 -16.31 -11.40 -17.76
N ASP A 97 -16.40 -10.08 -18.05
CA ASP A 97 -17.65 -9.45 -18.43
C ASP A 97 -18.23 -10.06 -19.72
N LEU A 98 -17.39 -10.28 -20.73
CA LEU A 98 -17.80 -10.93 -21.98
C LEU A 98 -18.37 -12.33 -21.72
N LEU A 99 -17.65 -13.16 -20.94
CA LEU A 99 -18.08 -14.52 -20.61
C LEU A 99 -19.42 -14.53 -19.83
N LEU A 100 -19.59 -13.64 -18.87
CA LEU A 100 -20.85 -13.53 -18.13
C LEU A 100 -22.01 -13.08 -19.02
N ARG A 101 -21.79 -12.18 -19.98
CA ARG A 101 -22.81 -11.76 -20.98
C ARG A 101 -23.19 -12.89 -21.94
N THR A 102 -22.29 -13.81 -22.21
CA THR A 102 -22.57 -15.01 -23.03
C THR A 102 -23.31 -16.12 -22.28
N GLY A 103 -23.65 -15.90 -21.00
CA GLY A 103 -24.43 -16.82 -20.19
C GLY A 103 -23.60 -17.79 -19.33
N VAL A 104 -22.27 -17.59 -19.18
CA VAL A 104 -21.47 -18.35 -18.21
C VAL A 104 -21.97 -18.02 -16.79
N PRO A 105 -22.28 -19.03 -15.95
CA PRO A 105 -22.74 -18.77 -14.59
C PRO A 105 -21.66 -18.06 -13.78
N MET A 106 -22.08 -16.99 -13.04
CA MET A 106 -21.15 -16.18 -12.26
C MET A 106 -20.47 -16.94 -11.11
N ASP A 107 -21.21 -17.87 -10.50
CA ASP A 107 -20.75 -18.63 -9.34
C ASP A 107 -20.40 -20.09 -9.72
N ILE A 108 -19.97 -20.32 -10.97
CA ILE A 108 -19.54 -21.63 -11.43
C ILE A 108 -18.34 -22.09 -10.62
N CYS A 109 -18.38 -23.33 -10.10
CA CYS A 109 -17.31 -23.88 -9.28
C CYS A 109 -16.41 -24.81 -10.08
N ASP A 110 -15.11 -24.76 -9.84
CA ASP A 110 -14.17 -25.79 -10.24
C ASP A 110 -14.32 -27.06 -9.36
N ILE A 111 -13.49 -28.09 -9.61
CA ILE A 111 -13.51 -29.32 -8.80
C ILE A 111 -13.19 -29.04 -7.32
N ASN A 112 -12.40 -28.02 -7.02
CA ASN A 112 -12.07 -27.66 -5.65
C ASN A 112 -13.17 -26.81 -4.95
N GLY A 113 -14.24 -26.48 -5.65
CA GLY A 113 -15.32 -25.62 -5.16
C GLY A 113 -15.00 -24.14 -5.28
N CYS A 114 -13.88 -23.75 -5.93
CA CYS A 114 -13.53 -22.37 -6.12
C CYS A 114 -14.43 -21.70 -7.17
N THR A 115 -15.04 -20.58 -6.81
CA THR A 115 -15.77 -19.72 -7.73
C THR A 115 -14.81 -18.71 -8.40
N PRO A 116 -15.22 -18.02 -9.49
CA PRO A 116 -14.47 -16.90 -10.05
C PRO A 116 -14.10 -15.84 -9.02
N LEU A 117 -15.00 -15.56 -8.05
CA LEU A 117 -14.73 -14.64 -6.94
C LEU A 117 -13.61 -15.14 -6.04
N ILE A 118 -13.62 -16.41 -5.63
CA ILE A 118 -12.57 -17.01 -4.80
C ILE A 118 -11.25 -17.00 -5.56
N THR A 119 -11.24 -17.39 -6.85
CA THR A 119 -10.03 -17.37 -7.68
C THR A 119 -9.46 -15.95 -7.82
N ALA A 120 -10.29 -14.94 -8.05
CA ALA A 120 -9.85 -13.56 -8.08
C ALA A 120 -9.22 -13.11 -6.75
N CYS A 121 -9.73 -13.60 -5.61
CA CYS A 121 -9.17 -13.33 -4.28
C CYS A 121 -7.85 -14.07 -4.03
N GLN A 122 -7.69 -15.29 -4.52
CA GLN A 122 -6.43 -16.05 -4.46
C GLN A 122 -5.27 -15.33 -5.16
N HIS A 123 -5.58 -14.56 -6.21
CA HIS A 123 -4.59 -13.84 -7.02
C HIS A 123 -4.53 -12.31 -6.74
N GLY A 124 -5.32 -11.81 -5.78
CA GLY A 124 -5.24 -10.42 -5.33
C GLY A 124 -5.86 -9.39 -6.28
N ASN A 125 -6.70 -9.82 -7.21
CA ASN A 125 -7.28 -8.97 -8.28
C ASN A 125 -8.45 -8.12 -7.76
N SER A 126 -8.15 -7.08 -6.95
CA SER A 126 -9.14 -6.26 -6.24
C SER A 126 -10.17 -5.61 -7.17
N HIS A 127 -9.78 -5.16 -8.37
CA HIS A 127 -10.72 -4.56 -9.33
C HIS A 127 -11.74 -5.58 -9.85
N LEU A 128 -11.26 -6.79 -10.16
CA LEU A 128 -12.14 -7.87 -10.59
C LEU A 128 -13.07 -8.32 -9.45
N VAL A 129 -12.56 -8.37 -8.21
CA VAL A 129 -13.39 -8.65 -7.02
C VAL A 129 -14.49 -7.58 -6.86
N CYS A 130 -14.15 -6.28 -7.00
CA CYS A 130 -15.15 -5.21 -7.00
C CYS A 130 -16.20 -5.42 -8.08
N TYR A 131 -15.76 -5.78 -9.30
CA TYR A 131 -16.64 -6.05 -10.42
C TYR A 131 -17.61 -7.21 -10.11
N LEU A 132 -17.10 -8.37 -9.70
CA LEU A 132 -17.89 -9.57 -9.41
C LEU A 132 -18.88 -9.33 -8.25
N LEU A 133 -18.45 -8.68 -7.17
CA LEU A 133 -19.32 -8.32 -6.05
C LEU A 133 -20.40 -7.32 -6.48
N GLY A 134 -20.06 -6.34 -7.31
CA GLY A 134 -21.03 -5.38 -7.86
C GLY A 134 -22.04 -6.00 -8.81
N ARG A 135 -21.70 -7.10 -9.48
CA ARG A 135 -22.59 -7.90 -10.33
C ARG A 135 -23.45 -8.90 -9.53
N GLY A 136 -23.20 -9.05 -8.23
CA GLY A 136 -23.98 -9.89 -7.33
C GLY A 136 -23.43 -11.29 -7.12
N ALA A 137 -22.12 -11.51 -7.27
CA ALA A 137 -21.48 -12.79 -6.93
C ALA A 137 -21.81 -13.22 -5.50
N ASN A 138 -22.08 -14.50 -5.31
CA ASN A 138 -22.51 -15.04 -4.02
C ASN A 138 -21.34 -15.09 -3.02
N LYS A 139 -21.47 -14.32 -1.95
CA LYS A 139 -20.45 -14.18 -0.90
C LYS A 139 -20.37 -15.38 0.05
N SER A 140 -21.41 -16.21 0.08
CA SER A 140 -21.54 -17.32 1.02
C SER A 140 -20.88 -18.61 0.53
N ILE A 141 -20.48 -18.65 -0.75
CA ILE A 141 -19.84 -19.86 -1.30
C ILE A 141 -18.43 -19.95 -0.75
N CYS A 142 -18.07 -21.15 -0.33
CA CYS A 142 -16.74 -21.54 0.12
C CYS A 142 -16.24 -22.74 -0.73
N ASP A 143 -14.95 -22.93 -0.74
CA ASP A 143 -14.33 -24.07 -1.39
C ASP A 143 -14.54 -25.38 -0.61
N ARG A 144 -13.95 -26.49 -1.08
CA ARG A 144 -14.04 -27.80 -0.40
C ARG A 144 -13.48 -27.81 1.00
N ASN A 145 -12.55 -26.93 1.32
CA ASN A 145 -11.97 -26.78 2.65
C ASN A 145 -12.86 -25.92 3.57
N GLY A 146 -13.91 -25.31 3.05
CA GLY A 146 -14.74 -24.34 3.75
C GLY A 146 -14.15 -22.93 3.72
N ASP A 147 -13.10 -22.69 2.90
CA ASP A 147 -12.46 -21.40 2.80
C ASP A 147 -13.30 -20.41 1.95
N THR A 148 -13.62 -19.28 2.54
CA THR A 148 -14.26 -18.18 1.84
C THR A 148 -13.23 -17.33 1.08
N ALA A 149 -13.69 -16.41 0.23
CA ALA A 149 -12.83 -15.43 -0.44
C ALA A 149 -11.96 -14.64 0.56
N LEU A 150 -12.46 -14.35 1.78
CA LEU A 150 -11.71 -13.67 2.82
C LEU A 150 -10.59 -14.54 3.43
N HIS A 151 -10.83 -15.83 3.59
CA HIS A 151 -9.82 -16.78 4.04
C HIS A 151 -8.63 -16.81 3.09
N TRP A 152 -8.88 -16.89 1.79
CA TRP A 152 -7.85 -16.86 0.75
C TRP A 152 -7.09 -15.54 0.69
N ALA A 153 -7.80 -14.41 0.78
CA ALA A 153 -7.15 -13.10 0.82
C ALA A 153 -6.22 -12.94 2.05
N ALA A 154 -6.62 -13.50 3.20
CA ALA A 154 -5.81 -13.53 4.42
C ALA A 154 -4.59 -14.43 4.27
N TYR A 155 -4.77 -15.65 3.74
CA TYR A 155 -3.70 -16.61 3.50
C TYR A 155 -2.66 -16.06 2.52
N LYS A 156 -3.08 -15.41 1.44
CA LYS A 156 -2.18 -14.80 0.45
C LYS A 156 -1.58 -13.46 0.89
N GLY A 157 -2.10 -12.85 1.96
CA GLY A 157 -1.59 -11.59 2.49
C GLY A 157 -1.91 -10.36 1.65
N PHE A 158 -3.16 -10.22 1.21
CA PHE A 158 -3.67 -9.07 0.47
C PHE A 158 -4.51 -8.14 1.38
N PRO A 159 -3.90 -7.24 2.17
CA PRO A 159 -4.61 -6.45 3.17
C PRO A 159 -5.67 -5.52 2.58
N ASP A 160 -5.39 -4.87 1.44
CA ASP A 160 -6.36 -4.00 0.79
C ASP A 160 -7.59 -4.78 0.31
N LEU A 161 -7.38 -5.98 -0.22
CA LEU A 161 -8.45 -6.87 -0.62
C LEU A 161 -9.25 -7.40 0.59
N MET A 162 -8.59 -7.74 1.68
CA MET A 162 -9.26 -8.13 2.93
C MET A 162 -10.19 -7.03 3.44
N ARG A 163 -9.72 -5.76 3.43
CA ARG A 163 -10.53 -4.60 3.82
C ARG A 163 -11.75 -4.43 2.91
N LEU A 164 -11.58 -4.60 1.59
CA LEU A 164 -12.68 -4.58 0.63
C LEU A 164 -13.71 -5.67 0.95
N LEU A 165 -13.28 -6.91 1.18
CA LEU A 165 -14.18 -8.04 1.47
C LEU A 165 -14.94 -7.83 2.79
N ILE A 166 -14.24 -7.41 3.86
CA ILE A 166 -14.89 -7.10 5.16
C ILE A 166 -15.91 -5.96 4.99
N TYR A 167 -15.55 -4.91 4.23
CA TYR A 167 -16.49 -3.83 3.89
C TYR A 167 -17.70 -4.34 3.11
N SER A 168 -17.48 -5.28 2.21
CA SER A 168 -18.55 -5.90 1.41
C SER A 168 -19.44 -6.87 2.23
N GLY A 169 -19.15 -7.05 3.53
CA GLY A 169 -19.96 -7.83 4.45
C GLY A 169 -19.48 -9.26 4.71
N PHE A 170 -18.25 -9.61 4.35
CA PHE A 170 -17.65 -10.89 4.79
C PHE A 170 -17.31 -10.82 6.27
N ASP A 171 -17.69 -11.86 7.03
CA ASP A 171 -17.38 -11.96 8.47
C ASP A 171 -15.98 -12.58 8.69
N PRO A 172 -15.02 -11.84 9.26
CA PRO A 172 -13.67 -12.36 9.51
C PRO A 172 -13.60 -13.41 10.64
N ARG A 173 -14.70 -13.66 11.34
CA ARG A 173 -14.80 -14.66 12.43
C ARG A 173 -15.24 -16.04 11.94
N LEU A 174 -15.69 -16.15 10.69
CA LEU A 174 -16.08 -17.43 10.12
C LEU A 174 -14.92 -18.42 10.20
N LYS A 175 -15.25 -19.68 10.45
CA LYS A 175 -14.30 -20.80 10.52
C LYS A 175 -14.48 -21.70 9.31
N ASP A 176 -13.37 -22.14 8.75
CA ASP A 176 -13.32 -23.17 7.74
C ASP A 176 -13.60 -24.59 8.31
N ASN A 177 -13.44 -25.61 7.48
CA ASN A 177 -13.63 -27.01 7.89
C ASN A 177 -12.55 -27.51 8.89
N PHE A 178 -11.44 -26.82 9.05
CA PHE A 178 -10.39 -27.11 10.03
C PHE A 178 -10.53 -26.28 11.30
N GLY A 179 -11.47 -25.35 11.34
CA GLY A 179 -11.69 -24.41 12.43
C GLY A 179 -10.81 -23.17 12.33
N TYR A 180 -10.14 -22.93 11.20
CA TYR A 180 -9.34 -21.74 10.99
C TYR A 180 -10.22 -20.54 10.68
N THR A 181 -9.90 -19.42 11.27
CA THR A 181 -10.40 -18.10 10.87
C THR A 181 -9.41 -17.42 9.92
N ALA A 182 -9.79 -16.31 9.31
CA ALA A 182 -8.88 -15.51 8.51
C ALA A 182 -7.57 -15.16 9.25
N LEU A 183 -7.64 -14.95 10.58
CA LEU A 183 -6.46 -14.69 11.42
C LEU A 183 -5.54 -15.92 11.53
N HIS A 184 -6.09 -17.13 11.67
CA HIS A 184 -5.29 -18.37 11.67
C HIS A 184 -4.51 -18.52 10.36
N LEU A 185 -5.17 -18.29 9.23
CA LEU A 185 -4.55 -18.43 7.91
C LEU A 185 -3.50 -17.36 7.64
N ALA A 186 -3.72 -16.11 8.05
CA ALA A 186 -2.71 -15.05 7.97
C ALA A 186 -1.47 -15.37 8.83
N CYS A 187 -1.68 -15.99 10.01
CA CYS A 187 -0.59 -16.46 10.88
C CYS A 187 0.16 -17.66 10.29
N LEU A 188 -0.58 -18.60 9.68
CA LEU A 188 -0.02 -19.79 9.03
C LEU A 188 0.91 -19.42 7.87
N SER A 189 0.53 -18.41 7.07
CA SER A 189 1.28 -17.96 5.89
C SER A 189 2.40 -16.96 6.18
N GLY A 190 2.52 -16.47 7.43
CA GLY A 190 3.57 -15.52 7.80
C GLY A 190 3.31 -14.07 7.38
N ASN A 191 2.07 -13.71 7.07
CA ASN A 191 1.72 -12.38 6.60
C ASN A 191 1.46 -11.40 7.76
N LEU A 192 2.52 -10.82 8.33
CA LEU A 192 2.43 -9.88 9.46
C LEU A 192 1.45 -8.73 9.18
N VAL A 193 1.47 -8.15 7.98
CA VAL A 193 0.59 -7.04 7.60
C VAL A 193 -0.88 -7.43 7.63
N ALA A 194 -1.22 -8.64 7.15
CA ALA A 194 -2.58 -9.15 7.21
C ALA A 194 -3.02 -9.42 8.68
N VAL A 195 -2.10 -9.92 9.50
CA VAL A 195 -2.33 -10.12 10.94
C VAL A 195 -2.59 -8.79 11.63
N GLU A 196 -1.76 -7.75 11.36
CA GLU A 196 -1.95 -6.41 11.91
C GLU A 196 -3.33 -5.84 11.56
N ASP A 197 -3.70 -5.89 10.28
CA ASP A 197 -5.00 -5.38 9.80
C ASP A 197 -6.21 -6.10 10.43
N LEU A 198 -6.09 -7.43 10.68
CA LEU A 198 -7.14 -8.18 11.35
C LEU A 198 -7.19 -7.85 12.84
N CYS A 199 -6.03 -7.70 13.50
CA CYS A 199 -5.95 -7.36 14.91
C CYS A 199 -6.47 -5.94 15.22
N GLU A 200 -6.39 -5.00 14.28
CA GLU A 200 -6.96 -3.65 14.45
C GLU A 200 -8.50 -3.65 14.55
N LYS A 201 -9.16 -4.75 14.19
CA LYS A 201 -10.61 -4.88 14.33
C LYS A 201 -10.96 -5.33 15.74
N ASP A 202 -11.59 -4.47 16.52
CA ASP A 202 -11.97 -4.72 17.93
C ASP A 202 -12.82 -5.99 18.14
N LYS A 203 -13.49 -6.46 17.08
CA LYS A 203 -14.41 -7.60 17.15
C LYS A 203 -13.75 -8.95 16.90
N ILE A 204 -12.44 -9.01 16.60
CA ILE A 204 -11.72 -10.26 16.32
C ILE A 204 -11.10 -10.78 17.61
N GLU A 205 -11.44 -12.00 17.97
CA GLU A 205 -10.83 -12.72 19.08
C GLU A 205 -9.46 -13.26 18.66
N LEU A 206 -8.41 -12.91 19.42
CA LEU A 206 -7.03 -13.30 19.11
C LEU A 206 -6.68 -14.71 19.62
N ASP A 207 -7.46 -15.23 20.57
CA ASP A 207 -7.24 -16.50 21.24
C ASP A 207 -8.21 -17.61 20.75
N THR A 208 -8.89 -17.40 19.61
CA THR A 208 -9.78 -18.39 19.02
C THR A 208 -9.01 -19.68 18.73
N LYS A 209 -9.63 -20.84 18.99
CA LYS A 209 -9.01 -22.15 18.78
C LYS A 209 -9.56 -22.83 17.54
N ASP A 210 -8.67 -23.48 16.80
CA ASP A 210 -8.98 -24.40 15.70
C ASP A 210 -9.51 -25.77 16.24
N LYS A 211 -9.78 -26.71 15.33
CA LYS A 211 -10.22 -28.07 15.71
C LYS A 211 -9.16 -28.90 16.47
N GLN A 212 -7.88 -28.50 16.37
CA GLN A 212 -6.76 -29.12 17.08
C GLN A 212 -6.41 -28.36 18.38
N ASN A 213 -7.29 -27.46 18.85
CA ASN A 213 -7.09 -26.60 20.02
C ASN A 213 -5.90 -25.65 19.94
N ARG A 214 -5.38 -25.34 18.72
CA ARG A 214 -4.29 -24.39 18.51
C ARG A 214 -4.86 -22.98 18.30
N THR A 215 -4.17 -22.00 18.86
CA THR A 215 -4.45 -20.57 18.63
C THR A 215 -3.66 -20.06 17.42
N PRO A 216 -4.04 -18.90 16.83
CA PRO A 216 -3.27 -18.27 15.74
C PRO A 216 -1.79 -18.08 16.08
N ALA A 217 -1.49 -17.67 17.33
CA ALA A 217 -0.11 -17.50 17.81
C ALA A 217 0.67 -18.82 17.90
N GLN A 218 0.00 -19.94 18.22
CA GLN A 218 0.63 -21.26 18.22
C GLN A 218 0.94 -21.74 16.80
N LEU A 219 0.03 -21.53 15.85
CA LEU A 219 0.27 -21.83 14.45
C LEU A 219 1.45 -21.03 13.89
N ALA A 220 1.49 -19.72 14.15
CA ALA A 220 2.63 -18.89 13.74
C ALA A 220 3.95 -19.42 14.32
N LYS A 221 3.95 -19.88 15.57
CA LYS A 221 5.14 -20.46 16.22
C LYS A 221 5.57 -21.77 15.57
N GLU A 222 4.63 -22.65 15.23
CA GLU A 222 4.91 -23.93 14.56
C GLU A 222 5.53 -23.72 13.17
N GLN A 223 5.15 -22.64 12.49
CA GLN A 223 5.70 -22.27 11.18
C GLN A 223 6.99 -21.40 11.26
N GLY A 224 7.43 -21.04 12.47
CA GLY A 224 8.65 -20.27 12.68
C GLY A 224 8.49 -18.75 12.51
N HIS A 225 7.26 -18.23 12.42
CA HIS A 225 6.96 -16.80 12.29
C HIS A 225 7.02 -16.09 13.64
N ASN A 226 8.23 -15.91 14.17
CA ASN A 226 8.45 -15.36 15.51
C ASN A 226 8.02 -13.89 15.65
N ASP A 227 8.11 -13.10 14.60
CA ASP A 227 7.63 -11.72 14.52
C ASP A 227 6.11 -11.61 14.76
N ILE A 228 5.33 -12.48 14.14
CA ILE A 228 3.88 -12.59 14.35
C ILE A 228 3.56 -13.05 15.77
N VAL A 229 4.31 -14.02 16.28
CA VAL A 229 4.11 -14.51 17.66
C VAL A 229 4.35 -13.39 18.68
N GLU A 230 5.40 -12.61 18.48
CA GLU A 230 5.71 -11.49 19.36
C GLU A 230 4.66 -10.39 19.25
N TYR A 231 4.24 -10.03 18.03
CA TYR A 231 3.17 -9.07 17.79
C TYR A 231 1.85 -9.48 18.47
N LEU A 232 1.39 -10.73 18.27
CA LEU A 232 0.15 -11.22 18.87
C LEU A 232 0.22 -11.25 20.41
N LYS A 233 1.36 -11.65 20.99
CA LYS A 233 1.56 -11.60 22.44
C LYS A 233 1.48 -10.16 22.97
N GLN A 234 2.07 -9.21 22.28
CA GLN A 234 1.99 -7.79 22.66
C GLN A 234 0.54 -7.29 22.56
N GLU A 235 -0.17 -7.64 21.49
CA GLU A 235 -1.54 -7.20 21.26
C GLU A 235 -2.52 -7.81 22.29
N ILE A 236 -2.37 -9.09 22.61
CA ILE A 236 -3.12 -9.75 23.71
C ILE A 236 -2.83 -9.08 25.05
N ARG A 237 -1.55 -8.76 25.35
CA ARG A 237 -1.18 -8.03 26.57
C ARG A 237 -1.80 -6.63 26.60
N LYS A 238 -1.77 -5.88 25.50
CA LYS A 238 -2.40 -4.55 25.42
C LYS A 238 -3.90 -4.63 25.72
N ARG A 239 -4.60 -5.61 25.17
CA ARG A 239 -6.03 -5.82 25.42
C ARG A 239 -6.33 -6.26 26.88
N LYS A 240 -5.43 -7.02 27.51
CA LYS A 240 -5.60 -7.52 28.89
C LYS A 240 -5.08 -6.55 29.97
N PHE A 241 -4.02 -5.78 29.68
CA PHE A 241 -3.34 -4.93 30.67
C PHE A 241 -3.08 -3.53 30.11
N ILE A 242 -3.97 -2.59 30.41
CA ILE A 242 -3.85 -1.20 29.99
C ILE A 242 -2.66 -0.45 30.63
N PHE A 243 -2.06 -0.97 31.74
CA PHE A 243 -1.15 -0.20 32.61
C PHE A 243 0.32 -0.63 32.70
N LEU A 244 0.82 -1.69 32.01
CA LEU A 244 2.14 -2.24 32.33
C LEU A 244 3.13 -2.47 31.15
N ASN A 245 3.09 -1.69 30.08
CA ASN A 245 4.12 -1.76 29.02
C ASN A 245 4.97 -0.49 28.95
N PHE A 246 5.88 -0.31 29.93
CA PHE A 246 6.91 0.71 29.85
C PHE A 246 8.16 0.12 29.18
N ASN A 247 8.42 0.46 27.92
CA ASN A 247 9.65 0.15 27.21
C ASN A 247 10.33 1.47 26.80
N ILE A 248 11.51 1.74 27.35
CA ILE A 248 12.24 2.98 27.12
C ILE A 248 12.57 3.20 25.63
N TRP A 249 12.83 2.13 24.89
CA TRP A 249 13.07 2.19 23.44
C TRP A 249 11.82 2.62 22.67
N HIS A 250 10.65 2.19 23.10
CA HIS A 250 9.37 2.65 22.54
C HIS A 250 9.07 4.11 22.91
N LEU A 251 9.59 4.58 24.04
CA LEU A 251 9.46 5.99 24.43
C LEU A 251 10.31 6.89 23.52
N ILE A 252 11.55 6.47 23.18
CA ILE A 252 12.51 7.27 22.41
C ILE A 252 12.20 7.19 20.91
N PHE A 253 12.05 6.00 20.36
CA PHE A 253 11.94 5.77 18.91
C PHE A 253 10.53 5.50 18.42
N GLY A 254 9.56 5.31 19.31
CA GLY A 254 8.19 4.92 18.98
C GLY A 254 8.05 3.42 18.69
N THR A 255 6.82 2.93 18.78
CA THR A 255 6.43 1.64 18.21
C THR A 255 6.01 1.84 16.76
N ASN A 256 5.96 0.76 15.98
CA ASN A 256 5.34 0.78 14.65
C ASN A 256 3.84 1.12 14.80
N GLY A 257 3.49 2.40 14.92
CA GLY A 257 2.10 2.83 15.00
C GLY A 257 1.87 4.04 15.92
N HIS A 258 1.10 3.92 16.96
CA HIS A 258 0.42 5.02 17.65
C HIS A 258 1.15 5.61 18.89
N SER A 259 2.47 5.45 19.02
CA SER A 259 3.17 5.95 20.19
C SER A 259 3.46 7.45 20.14
N LYS A 260 2.99 8.21 21.12
CA LYS A 260 3.40 9.59 21.38
C LYS A 260 4.76 9.68 22.07
N GLY A 261 5.44 8.53 22.29
CA GLY A 261 6.71 8.45 22.99
C GLY A 261 7.78 9.41 22.49
N PRO A 262 8.10 9.43 21.18
CA PRO A 262 9.13 10.35 20.65
C PRO A 262 8.80 11.82 20.87
N LEU A 263 7.53 12.23 20.74
CA LEU A 263 7.11 13.59 21.06
C LEU A 263 7.32 13.89 22.55
N PHE A 264 6.85 13.02 23.45
CA PHE A 264 7.04 13.19 24.89
C PHE A 264 8.51 13.14 25.30
N PHE A 265 9.34 12.31 24.64
CA PHE A 265 10.78 12.29 24.85
C PHE A 265 11.39 13.65 24.48
N LEU A 266 11.09 14.17 23.27
CA LEU A 266 11.59 15.48 22.85
C LEU A 266 11.15 16.60 23.82
N LEU A 267 9.87 16.62 24.21
CA LEU A 267 9.36 17.60 25.16
C LEU A 267 10.01 17.45 26.53
N GLY A 268 10.19 16.23 27.01
CA GLY A 268 10.82 15.91 28.28
C GLY A 268 12.29 16.38 28.33
N THR A 269 13.07 16.08 27.30
CA THR A 269 14.47 16.53 27.22
C THR A 269 14.59 18.04 27.18
N LEU A 270 13.71 18.73 26.46
CA LEU A 270 13.70 20.19 26.43
C LEU A 270 13.32 20.81 27.79
N PHE A 271 12.21 20.37 28.40
CA PHE A 271 11.68 21.01 29.60
C PHE A 271 12.39 20.59 30.90
N PHE A 272 12.78 19.32 31.04
CA PHE A 272 13.39 18.83 32.27
C PHE A 272 14.92 18.87 32.26
N TRP A 273 15.54 19.05 31.09
CA TRP A 273 16.98 19.02 30.94
C TRP A 273 17.53 20.25 30.21
N GLY A 274 17.15 20.47 28.96
CA GLY A 274 17.75 21.49 28.09
C GLY A 274 17.53 22.91 28.61
N TYR A 275 16.29 23.32 28.82
CA TYR A 275 15.99 24.68 29.30
C TYR A 275 16.47 24.97 30.72
N PRO A 276 16.35 24.05 31.71
CA PRO A 276 16.92 24.29 33.02
C PRO A 276 18.43 24.51 32.99
N ILE A 277 19.18 23.70 32.23
CA ILE A 277 20.61 23.88 32.10
C ILE A 277 20.96 25.19 31.39
N TYR A 278 20.24 25.51 30.31
CA TYR A 278 20.42 26.76 29.56
C TYR A 278 20.21 27.98 30.45
N ILE A 279 19.13 28.03 31.22
CA ILE A 279 18.74 29.19 32.05
C ILE A 279 19.66 29.28 33.29
N LEU A 280 19.89 28.17 34.00
CA LEU A 280 20.54 28.19 35.30
C LEU A 280 22.09 28.15 35.22
N ARG A 281 22.65 27.67 34.12
CA ARG A 281 24.09 27.50 33.97
C ARG A 281 24.65 28.21 32.74
N CYS A 282 24.08 27.99 31.55
CA CYS A 282 24.65 28.52 30.32
C CYS A 282 24.53 30.06 30.25
N ILE A 283 23.35 30.64 30.50
CA ILE A 283 23.16 32.10 30.48
C ILE A 283 24.13 32.81 31.47
N PRO A 284 24.22 32.43 32.75
CA PRO A 284 25.12 33.12 33.67
C PRO A 284 26.57 33.10 33.25
N LEU A 285 27.04 31.99 32.64
CA LEU A 285 28.45 31.84 32.25
C LEU A 285 28.80 32.55 30.94
N THR A 286 27.84 32.58 29.97
CA THR A 286 28.17 32.91 28.58
C THR A 286 27.48 34.16 28.05
N TRP A 287 26.53 34.76 28.80
CA TRP A 287 25.70 35.89 28.33
C TRP A 287 26.56 37.08 27.89
N ASN A 288 27.51 37.52 28.72
CA ASN A 288 28.31 38.72 28.42
C ASN A 288 29.23 38.52 27.22
N THR A 289 29.69 37.30 27.00
CA THR A 289 30.61 36.99 25.91
C THR A 289 29.87 36.72 24.57
N TYR A 290 28.69 36.08 24.62
CA TYR A 290 28.00 35.59 23.44
C TYR A 290 26.54 36.10 23.32
N THR A 291 26.26 37.33 23.79
CA THR A 291 24.91 37.95 23.83
C THR A 291 24.16 37.79 22.51
N ASN A 292 24.81 38.07 21.37
CA ASN A 292 24.17 37.98 20.05
C ASN A 292 23.73 36.55 19.70
N ILE A 293 24.51 35.53 20.10
CA ILE A 293 24.21 34.13 19.87
C ILE A 293 23.00 33.70 20.71
N HIS A 294 22.90 34.20 21.94
CA HIS A 294 21.75 33.99 22.81
C HIS A 294 20.46 34.55 22.18
N PHE A 295 20.49 35.76 21.59
CA PHE A 295 19.34 36.33 20.89
C PHE A 295 18.94 35.48 19.67
N VAL A 296 19.90 35.07 18.86
CA VAL A 296 19.63 34.18 17.71
C VAL A 296 19.01 32.86 18.20
N PHE A 297 19.56 32.25 19.24
CA PHE A 297 19.02 31.03 19.84
C PHE A 297 17.58 31.19 20.34
N LEU A 298 17.27 32.26 21.04
CA LEU A 298 15.91 32.52 21.52
C LEU A 298 14.92 32.72 20.40
N ILE A 299 15.28 33.47 19.35
CA ILE A 299 14.44 33.69 18.17
C ILE A 299 14.20 32.35 17.43
N THR A 300 15.26 31.60 17.15
CA THR A 300 15.14 30.29 16.45
C THR A 300 14.37 29.28 17.28
N ASN A 301 14.47 29.32 18.62
CA ASN A 301 13.66 28.53 19.53
C ASN A 301 12.16 28.90 19.44
N GLY A 302 11.83 30.19 19.40
CA GLY A 302 10.45 30.64 19.21
C GLY A 302 9.86 30.13 17.88
N ILE A 303 10.62 30.22 16.79
CA ILE A 303 10.22 29.71 15.47
C ILE A 303 10.09 28.18 15.50
N MET A 304 10.97 27.48 16.18
CA MET A 304 10.91 26.01 16.36
C MET A 304 9.60 25.59 17.04
N TRP A 305 9.23 26.25 18.15
CA TRP A 305 7.97 25.95 18.84
C TRP A 305 6.75 26.25 18.00
N LEU A 306 6.72 27.42 17.35
CA LEU A 306 5.64 27.78 16.45
C LEU A 306 5.47 26.77 15.33
N SER A 307 6.56 26.37 14.68
CA SER A 307 6.53 25.41 13.58
C SER A 307 6.16 24.00 14.05
N LEU A 308 6.63 23.54 15.20
CA LEU A 308 6.25 22.28 15.82
C LEU A 308 4.75 22.21 16.09
N ILE A 309 4.21 23.24 16.77
CA ILE A 309 2.78 23.31 17.10
C ILE A 309 1.92 23.36 15.84
N THR A 310 2.35 24.15 14.85
CA THR A 310 1.63 24.27 13.58
C THR A 310 1.68 22.96 12.78
N ALA A 311 2.84 22.33 12.65
CA ALA A 311 2.98 21.05 11.95
C ALA A 311 2.20 19.91 12.63
N HIS A 312 2.10 19.93 13.97
CA HIS A 312 1.32 18.98 14.75
C HIS A 312 -0.19 19.13 14.52
N ASN A 313 -0.71 20.35 14.54
CA ASN A 313 -2.16 20.62 14.52
C ASN A 313 -2.75 20.79 13.12
N LEU A 314 -1.92 21.14 12.14
CA LEU A 314 -2.40 21.40 10.78
C LEU A 314 -2.78 20.07 10.10
N ASP A 315 -3.93 20.06 9.41
CA ASP A 315 -4.33 18.97 8.54
C ASP A 315 -3.27 18.76 7.44
N PRO A 316 -2.60 17.58 7.36
CA PRO A 316 -1.55 17.33 6.37
C PRO A 316 -2.08 17.22 4.93
N GLY A 317 -3.39 17.31 4.72
CA GLY A 317 -4.09 17.10 3.45
C GLY A 317 -4.84 15.77 3.44
N TYR A 318 -5.59 15.49 4.51
CA TYR A 318 -6.44 14.30 4.58
C TYR A 318 -7.50 14.31 3.48
N LEU A 319 -7.70 13.17 2.84
CA LEU A 319 -8.82 12.95 1.95
C LEU A 319 -10.11 12.74 2.75
N ALA A 320 -11.23 13.17 2.17
CA ALA A 320 -12.55 12.91 2.74
C ALA A 320 -12.79 11.39 2.88
N LEU A 321 -13.52 11.00 3.91
CA LEU A 321 -13.94 9.62 4.13
C LEU A 321 -15.28 9.37 3.45
N ASP A 322 -15.47 8.12 2.99
CA ASP A 322 -16.75 7.61 2.49
C ASP A 322 -17.37 8.50 1.40
N THR A 323 -16.57 8.76 0.34
CA THR A 323 -16.93 9.69 -0.73
C THR A 323 -17.92 9.05 -1.71
N GLU A 324 -18.87 9.84 -2.22
CA GLU A 324 -19.79 9.43 -3.29
C GLU A 324 -19.03 8.97 -4.56
N ASP A 325 -17.89 9.60 -4.86
CA ASP A 325 -17.03 9.21 -5.98
C ASP A 325 -16.49 7.78 -5.83
N TYR A 326 -16.20 7.34 -4.62
CA TYR A 326 -15.79 5.96 -4.36
C TYR A 326 -16.92 4.98 -4.69
N HIS A 327 -18.14 5.24 -4.20
CA HIS A 327 -19.31 4.38 -4.46
C HIS A 327 -19.69 4.39 -5.94
N ARG A 328 -19.62 5.56 -6.57
CA ARG A 328 -19.84 5.70 -8.02
C ARG A 328 -18.80 4.90 -8.80
N THR A 329 -17.52 5.02 -8.46
CA THR A 329 -16.43 4.30 -9.12
C THR A 329 -16.58 2.79 -9.00
N ILE A 330 -16.93 2.27 -7.81
CA ILE A 330 -17.22 0.84 -7.64
C ILE A 330 -18.42 0.42 -8.49
N SER A 331 -19.50 1.21 -8.52
CA SER A 331 -20.68 0.93 -9.34
C SER A 331 -20.37 0.98 -10.84
N GLU A 332 -19.49 1.90 -11.27
CA GLU A 332 -19.03 2.00 -12.66
C GLU A 332 -18.11 0.85 -13.05
N LEU A 333 -17.21 0.42 -12.14
CA LEU A 333 -16.41 -0.79 -12.32
C LEU A 333 -17.28 -2.04 -12.48
N ALA A 334 -18.40 -2.12 -11.75
CA ALA A 334 -19.36 -3.20 -11.91
C ALA A 334 -20.09 -3.19 -13.27
N LYS A 335 -20.27 -2.03 -13.88
CA LYS A 335 -20.86 -1.87 -15.22
C LYS A 335 -19.84 -1.99 -16.35
N PHE A 336 -18.58 -1.79 -16.08
CA PHE A 336 -17.38 -1.91 -16.92
C PHE A 336 -17.34 -1.10 -18.24
N ASP A 337 -18.47 -0.79 -18.84
CA ASP A 337 -18.59 -0.24 -20.20
C ASP A 337 -17.83 1.07 -20.42
N LYS A 338 -17.75 1.95 -19.39
CA LYS A 338 -17.09 3.26 -19.51
C LYS A 338 -15.57 3.18 -19.55
N PHE A 339 -14.96 2.24 -18.82
CA PHE A 339 -13.48 2.13 -18.78
C PHE A 339 -12.93 1.55 -20.06
N GLN A 340 -13.68 0.66 -20.71
CA GLN A 340 -13.32 0.09 -22.01
C GLN A 340 -13.42 1.11 -23.15
N GLN A 341 -14.46 1.95 -23.13
CA GLN A 341 -14.68 2.96 -24.18
C GLN A 341 -13.67 4.11 -24.14
N ASN A 342 -13.21 4.52 -22.93
CA ASN A 342 -12.41 5.73 -22.74
C ASN A 342 -10.91 5.47 -22.56
N LYS A 343 -10.41 4.21 -22.58
CA LYS A 343 -9.00 3.83 -22.30
C LYS A 343 -8.43 4.48 -21.02
N LEU A 344 -9.31 4.85 -20.07
CA LEU A 344 -8.89 5.50 -18.82
C LEU A 344 -8.14 4.52 -17.92
N PRO A 345 -7.07 4.96 -17.27
CA PRO A 345 -6.38 4.13 -16.28
C PRO A 345 -7.32 3.81 -15.12
N MET A 346 -7.22 2.59 -14.60
CA MET A 346 -8.03 2.16 -13.45
C MET A 346 -7.76 3.06 -12.23
N PRO A 347 -8.80 3.63 -11.60
CA PRO A 347 -8.65 4.51 -10.45
C PRO A 347 -8.08 3.76 -9.25
N GLN A 348 -7.20 4.42 -8.50
CA GLN A 348 -6.68 3.87 -7.26
C GLN A 348 -7.72 4.06 -6.14
N LEU A 349 -8.18 2.97 -5.55
CA LEU A 349 -9.17 2.99 -4.48
C LEU A 349 -8.52 2.73 -3.11
N CYS A 350 -9.00 3.42 -2.09
CA CYS A 350 -8.73 3.07 -0.70
C CYS A 350 -9.98 2.52 -0.04
N HIS A 351 -10.02 1.22 0.19
CA HIS A 351 -11.19 0.55 0.78
C HIS A 351 -11.36 0.84 2.28
N THR A 352 -10.27 1.21 2.98
CA THR A 352 -10.34 1.65 4.38
C THR A 352 -11.01 3.02 4.52
N CYS A 353 -10.56 4.00 3.72
CA CYS A 353 -11.10 5.35 3.74
C CYS A 353 -12.36 5.52 2.89
N ARG A 354 -12.68 4.55 2.01
CA ARG A 354 -13.75 4.61 1.00
C ARG A 354 -13.64 5.87 0.15
N THR A 355 -12.46 6.05 -0.42
CA THR A 355 -12.16 7.22 -1.25
C THR A 355 -11.36 6.84 -2.48
N VAL A 356 -11.55 7.58 -3.56
CA VAL A 356 -10.67 7.51 -4.73
C VAL A 356 -9.39 8.24 -4.40
N ARG A 357 -8.25 7.57 -4.52
CA ARG A 357 -6.94 8.16 -4.24
C ARG A 357 -6.39 8.86 -5.49
N PRO A 358 -6.15 10.17 -5.45
CA PRO A 358 -5.34 10.81 -6.47
C PRO A 358 -3.91 10.26 -6.44
N LEU A 359 -3.18 10.42 -7.53
CA LEU A 359 -1.75 10.11 -7.57
C LEU A 359 -1.02 10.84 -6.44
N ARG A 360 0.06 10.23 -5.94
CA ARG A 360 0.86 10.74 -4.84
C ARG A 360 0.15 10.73 -3.47
N ALA A 361 -1.14 10.33 -3.41
CA ALA A 361 -1.83 10.10 -2.15
C ALA A 361 -1.60 8.67 -1.65
N LYS A 362 -1.40 8.52 -0.34
CA LYS A 362 -1.18 7.23 0.31
C LYS A 362 -1.99 7.12 1.60
N HIS A 363 -2.47 5.90 1.89
CA HIS A 363 -3.08 5.61 3.17
C HIS A 363 -2.00 5.45 4.25
N CYS A 364 -2.07 6.29 5.27
CA CYS A 364 -1.24 6.14 6.47
C CYS A 364 -1.93 5.21 7.46
N ARG A 365 -1.31 4.09 7.79
CA ARG A 365 -1.85 3.12 8.75
C ARG A 365 -1.94 3.70 10.16
N ILE A 366 -1.00 4.57 10.54
CA ILE A 366 -0.95 5.17 11.87
C ILE A 366 -2.10 6.16 12.08
N CYS A 367 -2.33 7.06 11.11
CA CYS A 367 -3.44 8.01 11.17
C CYS A 367 -4.77 7.40 10.71
N ASN A 368 -4.74 6.20 10.12
CA ASN A 368 -5.87 5.51 9.50
C ASN A 368 -6.62 6.39 8.49
N ARG A 369 -5.89 7.23 7.75
CA ARG A 369 -6.40 8.20 6.77
C ARG A 369 -5.51 8.26 5.52
N CYS A 370 -6.10 8.54 4.37
CA CYS A 370 -5.37 8.89 3.15
C CYS A 370 -4.92 10.34 3.20
N VAL A 371 -3.67 10.59 2.81
CA VAL A 371 -3.03 11.91 2.80
C VAL A 371 -2.54 12.24 1.40
N ARG A 372 -2.83 13.47 0.93
CA ARG A 372 -2.33 14.00 -0.34
C ARG A 372 -0.84 14.27 -0.27
N HIS A 373 -0.10 13.95 -1.33
CA HIS A 373 1.36 14.10 -1.39
C HIS A 373 2.02 13.57 -0.13
N PHE A 374 1.66 12.33 0.24
CA PHE A 374 2.15 11.69 1.45
C PHE A 374 3.67 11.59 1.43
N ASP A 375 4.32 12.20 2.41
CA ASP A 375 5.75 12.12 2.60
C ASP A 375 6.10 10.99 3.58
N HIS A 376 5.78 11.17 4.85
CA HIS A 376 5.90 10.16 5.90
C HIS A 376 4.98 10.48 7.08
N HIS A 377 4.83 9.53 8.01
CA HIS A 377 4.29 9.82 9.34
C HIS A 377 5.45 10.11 10.27
N CYS A 378 5.47 11.30 10.86
CA CYS A 378 6.55 11.73 11.74
C CYS A 378 6.16 11.55 13.22
N PRO A 379 6.84 10.68 13.97
CA PRO A 379 6.51 10.44 15.38
C PRO A 379 6.81 11.63 16.29
N TYR A 380 7.75 12.51 15.90
CA TYR A 380 8.12 13.70 16.70
C TYR A 380 7.09 14.81 16.62
N ILE A 381 6.45 15.01 15.49
CA ILE A 381 5.30 15.93 15.38
C ILE A 381 3.96 15.21 15.63
N TYR A 382 3.98 13.88 15.76
CA TYR A 382 2.82 12.99 15.92
C TYR A 382 1.71 13.30 14.90
N ASN A 383 2.12 13.50 13.65
CA ASN A 383 1.25 13.77 12.52
C ASN A 383 1.89 13.26 11.22
N CYS A 384 1.09 13.08 10.17
CA CYS A 384 1.64 12.89 8.82
C CYS A 384 2.25 14.19 8.31
N VAL A 385 3.29 14.06 7.50
CA VAL A 385 3.79 15.13 6.63
C VAL A 385 3.18 14.92 5.24
N GLY A 386 2.49 15.93 4.75
CA GLY A 386 1.81 15.90 3.47
C GLY A 386 1.72 17.29 2.84
N LEU A 387 0.85 17.44 1.84
CA LEU A 387 0.77 18.65 1.03
C LEU A 387 0.68 19.95 1.84
N ASN A 388 -0.17 19.98 2.87
CA ASN A 388 -0.52 21.24 3.55
C ASN A 388 0.47 21.63 4.66
N ASN A 389 1.16 20.66 5.30
CA ASN A 389 2.02 20.95 6.46
C ASN A 389 3.52 20.72 6.19
N ARG A 390 3.93 20.33 4.96
CA ARG A 390 5.33 20.04 4.60
C ARG A 390 6.27 21.24 4.81
N ILE A 391 5.78 22.46 4.60
CA ILE A 391 6.56 23.69 4.80
C ILE A 391 6.87 23.85 6.29
N TRP A 392 5.88 23.70 7.15
CA TRP A 392 6.05 23.82 8.60
C TRP A 392 6.96 22.71 9.16
N PHE A 393 6.90 21.52 8.59
CA PHE A 393 7.83 20.45 8.91
C PHE A 393 9.27 20.80 8.52
N LEU A 394 9.49 21.40 7.34
CA LEU A 394 10.82 21.87 6.93
C LEU A 394 11.34 22.97 7.87
N VAL A 395 10.51 23.96 8.22
CA VAL A 395 10.89 25.02 9.17
C VAL A 395 11.25 24.42 10.53
N PHE A 396 10.45 23.46 11.02
CA PHE A 396 10.71 22.76 12.27
C PHE A 396 12.05 21.99 12.23
N SER A 397 12.29 21.20 11.18
CA SER A 397 13.52 20.41 11.08
C SER A 397 14.78 21.28 10.93
N LEU A 398 14.69 22.39 10.21
CA LEU A 398 15.79 23.39 10.10
C LEU A 398 16.06 24.07 11.43
N THR A 399 15.01 24.53 12.10
CA THR A 399 15.19 25.28 13.36
C THR A 399 15.69 24.40 14.49
N ILE A 400 15.26 23.12 14.56
CA ILE A 400 15.80 22.18 15.53
C ILE A 400 17.29 21.87 15.25
N ALA A 401 17.68 21.71 13.97
CA ALA A 401 19.07 21.51 13.59
C ALA A 401 19.95 22.72 13.99
N LEU A 402 19.49 23.92 13.72
CA LEU A 402 20.17 25.17 14.11
C LEU A 402 20.28 25.31 15.63
N ASN A 403 19.19 25.07 16.36
CA ASN A 403 19.18 25.13 17.83
C ASN A 403 20.13 24.09 18.44
N CYS A 404 20.16 22.86 17.91
CA CYS A 404 21.11 21.83 18.36
C CYS A 404 22.55 22.23 18.04
N THR A 405 22.82 22.84 16.88
CA THR A 405 24.16 23.37 16.53
C THR A 405 24.61 24.44 17.54
N VAL A 406 23.73 25.38 17.89
CA VAL A 406 24.03 26.40 18.90
C VAL A 406 24.17 25.78 20.30
N THR A 407 23.37 24.77 20.63
CA THR A 407 23.50 24.02 21.90
C THR A 407 24.84 23.32 22.02
N VAL A 408 25.36 22.71 20.94
CA VAL A 408 26.71 22.13 20.90
C VAL A 408 27.75 23.18 21.20
N PHE A 409 27.63 24.37 20.59
CA PHE A 409 28.53 25.50 20.86
C PHE A 409 28.46 25.93 22.32
N PHE A 410 27.28 26.17 22.89
CA PHE A 410 27.14 26.57 24.29
C PHE A 410 27.63 25.50 25.29
N ALA A 411 27.35 24.22 25.00
CA ALA A 411 27.86 23.13 25.85
C ALA A 411 29.40 23.11 25.87
N ALA A 412 30.03 23.32 24.72
CA ALA A 412 31.52 23.42 24.65
C ALA A 412 32.04 24.65 25.38
N ALA A 413 31.37 25.81 25.25
CA ALA A 413 31.73 27.03 25.99
C ALA A 413 31.58 26.84 27.50
N CYS A 414 30.50 26.22 27.97
CA CYS A 414 30.32 25.91 29.41
C CYS A 414 31.36 24.94 29.93
N ILE A 415 31.77 23.92 29.16
CA ILE A 415 32.84 23.00 29.51
C ILE A 415 34.17 23.74 29.63
N TRP A 416 34.43 24.71 28.75
CA TRP A 416 35.62 25.52 28.78
C TRP A 416 35.72 26.40 30.02
N GLU A 417 34.62 27.05 30.40
CA GLU A 417 34.59 28.00 31.53
C GLU A 417 34.43 27.31 32.90
N ASP A 418 33.62 26.24 33.02
CA ASP A 418 33.19 25.60 34.27
C ASP A 418 33.74 24.15 34.43
N GLY A 419 34.49 23.68 33.43
CA GLY A 419 35.05 22.34 33.41
C GLY A 419 34.06 21.23 33.01
N TRP A 420 34.55 20.00 33.07
CA TRP A 420 33.82 18.80 32.67
C TRP A 420 32.77 18.43 33.71
N GLN A 421 31.51 18.87 33.50
CA GLN A 421 30.38 18.44 34.31
C GLN A 421 29.49 17.47 33.53
N TYR A 422 28.95 16.45 34.21
CA TYR A 422 28.10 15.42 33.57
C TYR A 422 26.90 16.04 32.82
N ALA A 423 26.33 17.13 33.36
CA ALA A 423 25.21 17.82 32.73
C ALA A 423 25.59 18.36 31.35
N TYR A 424 26.74 18.98 31.17
CA TYR A 424 27.19 19.52 29.89
C TYR A 424 27.53 18.42 28.89
N ILE A 425 28.16 17.30 29.38
CA ILE A 425 28.55 16.17 28.54
C ILE A 425 27.31 15.49 27.97
N ILE A 426 26.30 15.19 28.80
CA ILE A 426 25.05 14.55 28.36
C ILE A 426 24.32 15.46 27.37
N GLY A 427 24.16 16.75 27.68
CA GLY A 427 23.55 17.72 26.79
C GLY A 427 24.29 17.88 25.46
N LEU A 428 25.63 17.84 25.47
CA LEU A 428 26.45 17.88 24.27
C LEU A 428 26.24 16.65 23.40
N LEU A 429 26.27 15.45 23.97
CA LEU A 429 26.03 14.19 23.22
C LEU A 429 24.64 14.14 22.61
N GLU A 430 23.64 14.52 23.38
CA GLU A 430 22.25 14.60 22.91
C GLU A 430 22.12 15.63 21.76
N ALA A 431 22.68 16.82 21.94
CA ALA A 431 22.63 17.87 20.92
C ALA A 431 23.35 17.45 19.63
N ILE A 432 24.48 16.74 19.70
CA ILE A 432 25.18 16.22 18.50
C ILE A 432 24.29 15.25 17.72
N VAL A 433 23.61 14.31 18.41
CA VAL A 433 22.73 13.33 17.77
C VAL A 433 21.57 14.02 17.06
N PHE A 434 20.86 14.90 17.78
CA PHE A 434 19.71 15.63 17.18
C PHE A 434 20.14 16.65 16.12
N CYS A 435 21.33 17.23 16.23
CA CYS A 435 21.92 18.06 15.19
C CYS A 435 22.09 17.27 13.88
N GLY A 436 22.75 16.11 13.95
CA GLY A 436 22.93 15.25 12.78
C GLY A 436 21.62 14.83 12.14
N VAL A 437 20.66 14.34 12.93
CA VAL A 437 19.32 13.95 12.45
C VAL A 437 18.60 15.16 11.83
N GLY A 438 18.61 16.32 12.47
CA GLY A 438 17.95 17.53 11.99
C GLY A 438 18.50 18.00 10.63
N TRP A 439 19.83 18.05 10.47
CA TRP A 439 20.45 18.44 9.20
C TRP A 439 20.18 17.45 8.07
N VAL A 440 20.21 16.12 8.37
CA VAL A 440 19.88 15.08 7.37
C VAL A 440 18.42 15.19 6.93
N LEU A 441 17.48 15.35 7.86
CA LEU A 441 16.05 15.51 7.54
C LEU A 441 15.79 16.77 6.73
N SER A 442 16.35 17.90 7.14
CA SER A 442 16.15 19.18 6.43
C SER A 442 16.77 19.12 5.03
N GLY A 443 18.00 18.62 4.92
CA GLY A 443 18.70 18.50 3.65
C GLY A 443 17.99 17.56 2.69
N SER A 444 17.49 16.41 3.17
CA SER A 444 16.69 15.48 2.35
C SER A 444 15.37 16.10 1.91
N THR A 445 14.67 16.82 2.78
CA THR A 445 13.42 17.49 2.43
C THR A 445 13.64 18.54 1.32
N VAL A 446 14.69 19.35 1.44
CA VAL A 446 15.04 20.33 0.39
C VAL A 446 15.45 19.64 -0.92
N LEU A 447 16.25 18.58 -0.83
CA LEU A 447 16.66 17.81 -1.99
C LEU A 447 15.47 17.21 -2.73
N TYR A 448 14.55 16.56 -2.02
CA TYR A 448 13.35 15.98 -2.64
C TYR A 448 12.40 17.05 -3.17
N ALA A 449 12.28 18.19 -2.48
CA ALA A 449 11.54 19.34 -3.01
C ALA A 449 12.14 19.85 -4.32
N ALA A 450 13.47 19.89 -4.43
CA ALA A 450 14.17 20.29 -5.65
C ALA A 450 13.90 19.40 -6.86
N TYR A 451 13.62 18.11 -6.62
CA TYR A 451 13.24 17.14 -7.66
C TYR A 451 11.72 16.96 -7.79
N ASN A 452 10.92 17.67 -7.03
CA ASN A 452 9.48 17.49 -6.90
C ASN A 452 9.09 16.03 -6.57
N LEU A 453 9.75 15.49 -5.56
CA LEU A 453 9.46 14.16 -4.99
C LEU A 453 9.06 14.30 -3.53
N THR A 454 8.33 13.31 -3.03
CA THR A 454 8.19 13.07 -1.59
C THR A 454 9.24 12.07 -1.13
N MET A 455 9.57 12.06 0.17
CA MET A 455 10.48 11.06 0.74
C MET A 455 9.94 9.63 0.49
N ASN A 456 8.64 9.43 0.62
CA ASN A 456 8.01 8.15 0.33
C ASN A 456 8.20 7.72 -1.14
N GLU A 457 8.09 8.63 -2.10
CA GLU A 457 8.30 8.35 -3.52
C GLU A 457 9.77 8.02 -3.80
N ALA A 458 10.70 8.79 -3.22
CA ALA A 458 12.13 8.58 -3.40
C ALA A 458 12.60 7.21 -2.90
N PHE A 459 12.14 6.78 -1.71
CA PHE A 459 12.51 5.47 -1.15
C PHE A 459 11.76 4.28 -1.77
N ASN A 460 10.58 4.50 -2.37
CA ASN A 460 9.72 3.44 -2.90
C ASN A 460 9.46 3.59 -4.41
N TYR A 461 10.29 4.31 -5.16
CA TYR A 461 10.07 4.60 -6.58
C TYR A 461 9.78 3.34 -7.41
N HIS A 462 10.43 2.22 -7.08
CA HIS A 462 10.24 0.95 -7.77
C HIS A 462 8.80 0.40 -7.69
N ARG A 463 8.01 0.83 -6.71
CA ARG A 463 6.60 0.44 -6.51
C ARG A 463 5.62 1.33 -7.27
N TYR A 464 6.07 2.52 -7.73
CA TYR A 464 5.20 3.50 -8.38
C TYR A 464 5.37 3.46 -9.89
N ARG A 465 4.30 2.99 -10.59
CA ARG A 465 4.31 2.89 -12.05
C ARG A 465 4.47 4.26 -12.71
N TYR A 466 3.91 5.32 -12.12
CA TYR A 466 4.02 6.70 -12.63
C TYR A 466 5.43 7.33 -12.49
N LEU A 467 6.35 6.67 -11.81
CA LEU A 467 7.77 7.04 -11.74
C LEU A 467 8.64 6.16 -12.66
N LYS A 468 8.02 5.55 -13.67
CA LYS A 468 8.70 4.71 -14.66
C LYS A 468 8.24 5.09 -16.06
N ASP A 469 9.18 5.07 -17.00
CA ASP A 469 8.88 5.19 -18.44
C ASP A 469 8.30 3.89 -19.02
N SER A 470 8.05 3.87 -20.34
CA SER A 470 7.55 2.71 -21.09
C SER A 470 8.48 1.48 -20.97
N ASP A 471 9.78 1.70 -20.79
CA ASP A 471 10.81 0.68 -20.73
C ASP A 471 11.09 0.22 -19.29
N GLY A 472 10.38 0.80 -18.31
CA GLY A 472 10.47 0.47 -16.90
C GLY A 472 11.61 1.16 -16.15
N HIS A 473 12.36 2.08 -16.79
CA HIS A 473 13.38 2.89 -16.13
C HIS A 473 12.77 4.00 -15.30
N TYR A 474 13.54 4.50 -14.33
CA TYR A 474 13.11 5.61 -13.50
C TYR A 474 12.91 6.89 -14.32
N HIS A 475 11.70 7.43 -14.26
CA HIS A 475 11.33 8.72 -14.85
C HIS A 475 10.44 9.48 -13.88
N ASN A 476 10.77 10.76 -13.61
CA ASN A 476 9.96 11.62 -12.76
C ASN A 476 9.18 12.65 -13.59
N PRO A 477 7.90 12.43 -13.87
CA PRO A 477 7.09 13.32 -14.72
C PRO A 477 6.75 14.66 -14.03
N PHE A 478 6.95 14.78 -12.71
CA PHE A 478 6.64 15.98 -11.93
C PHE A 478 7.81 16.97 -11.90
N ASN A 479 9.00 16.58 -12.39
CA ASN A 479 10.18 17.43 -12.36
C ASN A 479 10.16 18.48 -13.48
N ARG A 480 9.87 19.73 -13.11
CA ARG A 480 9.82 20.90 -14.01
C ARG A 480 11.08 21.79 -13.91
N GLY A 481 12.13 21.30 -13.27
CA GLY A 481 13.33 22.05 -12.95
C GLY A 481 13.28 22.72 -11.58
N PHE A 482 14.48 22.98 -11.04
CA PHE A 482 14.70 23.40 -9.66
C PHE A 482 13.78 24.54 -9.18
N LEU A 483 13.72 25.63 -9.92
CA LEU A 483 12.97 26.82 -9.49
C LEU A 483 11.46 26.57 -9.43
N GLU A 484 10.91 25.92 -10.44
CA GLU A 484 9.47 25.64 -10.48
C GLU A 484 9.07 24.58 -9.44
N ASN A 485 9.91 23.58 -9.20
CA ASN A 485 9.68 22.59 -8.16
C ASN A 485 9.68 23.22 -6.76
N ILE A 486 10.61 24.14 -6.48
CA ILE A 486 10.66 24.87 -5.21
C ILE A 486 9.46 25.80 -5.05
N LYS A 487 9.05 26.52 -6.11
CA LYS A 487 7.82 27.35 -6.06
C LYS A 487 6.58 26.50 -5.74
N GLU A 488 6.46 25.30 -6.34
CA GLU A 488 5.37 24.38 -6.05
C GLU A 488 5.44 23.87 -4.62
N PHE A 489 6.63 23.54 -4.10
CA PHE A 489 6.80 23.12 -2.70
C PHE A 489 6.29 24.18 -1.73
N PHE A 490 6.56 25.46 -1.98
CA PHE A 490 6.09 26.59 -1.15
C PHE A 490 4.71 27.11 -1.53
N HIS A 491 3.94 26.39 -2.35
CA HIS A 491 2.60 26.79 -2.82
C HIS A 491 2.56 28.14 -3.56
N CYS A 492 3.67 28.59 -4.14
CA CYS A 492 3.71 29.78 -4.97
C CYS A 492 3.12 29.53 -6.38
N THR A 493 3.02 28.28 -6.81
CA THR A 493 2.40 27.85 -8.06
C THR A 493 1.41 26.72 -7.78
N ARG A 494 0.51 26.45 -8.75
CA ARG A 494 -0.44 25.34 -8.65
C ARG A 494 0.31 24.00 -8.52
N VAL A 495 -0.13 23.16 -7.60
CA VAL A 495 0.35 21.79 -7.46
C VAL A 495 -0.14 20.97 -8.65
N TRP A 496 0.78 20.34 -9.34
CA TRP A 496 0.46 19.49 -10.49
C TRP A 496 -0.24 18.21 -10.06
N ASP A 497 -1.34 17.90 -10.79
CA ASP A 497 -2.11 16.67 -10.65
C ASP A 497 -1.90 15.80 -11.91
N VAL A 498 -2.40 14.57 -11.89
CA VAL A 498 -2.31 13.59 -12.98
C VAL A 498 -2.80 14.12 -14.31
N HIS A 499 -3.90 14.88 -14.31
CA HIS A 499 -4.43 15.48 -15.53
C HIS A 499 -3.47 16.46 -16.21
N ASP A 500 -2.58 17.07 -15.43
CA ASP A 500 -1.58 17.97 -15.95
C ASP A 500 -0.42 17.18 -16.60
N VAL A 501 -0.09 16.01 -16.08
CA VAL A 501 0.96 15.11 -16.63
C VAL A 501 0.49 14.45 -17.92
N ILE A 502 -0.74 13.90 -17.96
CA ILE A 502 -1.29 13.23 -19.15
C ILE A 502 -1.38 14.21 -20.33
N LYS A 503 -1.77 15.48 -20.09
CA LYS A 503 -1.83 16.49 -21.15
C LYS A 503 -0.46 16.81 -21.75
N VAL A 504 0.62 16.71 -20.98
CA VAL A 504 1.97 16.96 -21.49
C VAL A 504 2.47 15.76 -22.28
N GLU A 505 2.17 14.53 -21.87
CA GLU A 505 2.53 13.32 -22.63
C GLU A 505 1.76 13.18 -23.94
N GLU A 506 0.54 13.74 -24.04
CA GLU A 506 -0.24 13.78 -25.30
C GLU A 506 0.20 14.90 -26.26
N THR A 507 1.00 15.87 -25.79
CA THR A 507 1.48 17.03 -26.58
C THR A 507 2.95 16.91 -27.01
N VAL A 508 3.67 15.88 -26.57
CA VAL A 508 5.03 15.51 -26.97
C VAL A 508 4.99 14.25 -27.85
#